data_f45123eff821bf38b816472efacd78dd
#
_entry.id   f45123eff821bf38b816472efacd78dd
#
_cell.length_a   1.000
_cell.length_b   1.000
_cell.length_c   1.000
_cell.angle_alpha   90.00
_cell.angle_beta   90.00
_cell.angle_gamma   90.00
#
_symmetry.space_group_name_H-M   'P 1'
#
loop_
_entity.id
_entity.type
_entity.pdbx_description
1 polymer ?
#
loop_
_entity_poly.entity_id
_entity_poly.type
_entity_poly.pdbx_seq_one_letter_code
_entity_poly.pdbx_strand_id
1 'polypeptide(L)'
;WGSASAFADYKVMFINALLMTLLSPRILAKATVAYLIFDSLHLLFEGRPSVLTGIPQWTIALSFTLFLFILDDFARYWLHRWLHAIPLLWSFHKVHHSASALNPFTVFRTHPAEAILFSVRSALVQGISTAVFFFFFGNQVTLVMVLGASIFTFAFNLLGSNLRHSPVSISYWHPIELILMSPAQHHIHHSTAEEHIDRNF
;
A
#
# COMPACT_ATOMS: atom_id res chain seq x y z
N TRP A 1 20.17 11.19 -11.32
CA TRP A 1 19.64 12.23 -10.43
C TRP A 1 19.37 13.56 -11.15
N GLY A 2 20.16 13.97 -12.13
CA GLY A 2 20.05 15.23 -12.87
C GLY A 2 19.41 15.12 -14.25
N SER A 3 18.79 14.01 -14.61
CA SER A 3 18.12 13.84 -15.90
C SER A 3 16.78 14.56 -15.96
N ALA A 4 16.30 14.88 -17.17
CA ALA A 4 14.97 15.47 -17.36
C ALA A 4 13.86 14.56 -16.77
N SER A 5 14.05 13.24 -16.85
CA SER A 5 13.15 12.26 -16.22
C SER A 5 13.11 12.40 -14.70
N ALA A 6 14.26 12.49 -14.03
CA ALA A 6 14.34 12.68 -12.58
C ALA A 6 13.71 14.03 -12.13
N PHE A 7 13.92 15.10 -12.89
CA PHE A 7 13.25 16.38 -12.60
C PHE A 7 11.71 16.29 -12.74
N ALA A 8 11.21 15.49 -13.68
CA ALA A 8 9.77 15.23 -13.77
C ALA A 8 9.26 14.47 -12.54
N ASP A 9 10.02 13.47 -12.02
CA ASP A 9 9.68 12.76 -10.79
C ASP A 9 9.54 13.72 -9.60
N TYR A 10 10.51 14.62 -9.42
CA TYR A 10 10.49 15.60 -8.32
C TYR A 10 9.31 16.57 -8.41
N LYS A 11 9.00 17.07 -9.62
CA LYS A 11 7.86 17.97 -9.83
C LYS A 11 6.54 17.28 -9.52
N VAL A 12 6.33 16.08 -10.04
CA VAL A 12 5.09 15.32 -9.81
C VAL A 12 4.96 14.95 -8.34
N MET A 13 6.04 14.51 -7.69
CA MET A 13 6.06 14.23 -6.25
C MET A 13 5.63 15.46 -5.44
N PHE A 14 6.19 16.64 -5.73
CA PHE A 14 5.85 17.86 -5.00
C PHE A 14 4.40 18.28 -5.22
N ILE A 15 3.91 18.25 -6.46
CA ILE A 15 2.51 18.57 -6.81
C ILE A 15 1.56 17.61 -6.08
N ASN A 16 1.83 16.32 -6.13
CA ASN A 16 1.01 15.32 -5.45
C ASN A 16 1.05 15.49 -3.93
N ALA A 17 2.20 15.78 -3.34
CA ALA A 17 2.31 16.05 -1.91
C ALA A 17 1.43 17.23 -1.49
N LEU A 18 1.47 18.33 -2.25
CA LEU A 18 0.64 19.50 -2.00
C LEU A 18 -0.84 19.20 -2.16
N LEU A 19 -1.26 18.58 -3.27
CA LEU A 19 -2.65 18.21 -3.53
C LEU A 19 -3.18 17.26 -2.45
N MET A 20 -2.42 16.23 -2.09
CA MET A 20 -2.85 15.26 -1.08
C MET A 20 -2.89 15.85 0.34
N THR A 21 -2.11 16.87 0.63
CA THR A 21 -2.20 17.61 1.90
C THR A 21 -3.47 18.44 1.96
N LEU A 22 -3.85 19.07 0.86
CA LEU A 22 -5.07 19.89 0.77
C LEU A 22 -6.35 19.05 0.74
N LEU A 23 -6.32 17.88 0.07
CA LEU A 23 -7.51 17.07 -0.19
C LEU A 23 -7.86 16.07 0.90
N SER A 24 -6.96 15.78 1.87
CA SER A 24 -7.16 14.62 2.71
C SER A 24 -6.87 14.82 4.19
N PRO A 25 -7.88 14.87 5.04
CA PRO A 25 -7.78 14.40 6.41
C PRO A 25 -7.66 12.86 6.43
N ARG A 26 -6.54 12.33 5.93
CA ARG A 26 -6.27 10.88 5.79
C ARG A 26 -6.48 10.08 7.08
N ILE A 27 -6.20 10.70 8.22
CA ILE A 27 -6.40 10.09 9.54
C ILE A 27 -7.90 9.95 9.82
N LEU A 28 -8.71 10.97 9.52
CA LEU A 28 -10.16 10.92 9.69
C LEU A 28 -10.78 9.85 8.79
N ALA A 29 -10.34 9.73 7.53
CA ALA A 29 -10.85 8.70 6.63
C ALA A 29 -10.58 7.29 7.17
N LYS A 30 -9.38 7.02 7.69
CA LYS A 30 -9.03 5.72 8.31
C LYS A 30 -9.87 5.42 9.55
N ALA A 31 -10.05 6.39 10.41
CA ALA A 31 -10.87 6.27 11.62
C ALA A 31 -12.36 6.07 11.29
N THR A 32 -12.87 6.81 10.31
CA THR A 32 -14.25 6.65 9.85
C THR A 32 -14.50 5.26 9.28
N VAL A 33 -13.61 4.75 8.43
CA VAL A 33 -13.72 3.39 7.90
C VAL A 33 -13.66 2.36 9.03
N ALA A 34 -12.73 2.51 9.98
CA ALA A 34 -12.62 1.61 11.13
C ALA A 34 -13.91 1.61 11.96
N TYR A 35 -14.49 2.79 12.23
CA TYR A 35 -15.73 2.92 12.97
C TYR A 35 -16.92 2.25 12.26
N LEU A 36 -17.10 2.54 10.98
CA LEU A 36 -18.21 1.98 10.19
C LEU A 36 -18.14 0.44 10.12
N ILE A 37 -16.97 -0.13 9.93
CA ILE A 37 -16.79 -1.58 9.87
C ILE A 37 -17.00 -2.18 11.27
N PHE A 38 -16.44 -1.58 12.31
CA PHE A 38 -16.63 -2.03 13.68
C PHE A 38 -18.10 -2.05 14.08
N ASP A 39 -18.83 -0.98 13.79
CA ASP A 39 -20.26 -0.86 14.05
C ASP A 39 -21.05 -1.93 13.26
N SER A 40 -20.74 -2.11 11.98
CA SER A 40 -21.35 -3.15 11.15
C SER A 40 -21.12 -4.55 11.70
N LEU A 41 -19.91 -4.85 12.20
CA LEU A 41 -19.61 -6.15 12.82
C LEU A 41 -20.43 -6.34 14.11
N HIS A 42 -20.60 -5.30 14.92
CA HIS A 42 -21.41 -5.40 16.14
C HIS A 42 -22.90 -5.60 15.82
N LEU A 43 -23.41 -4.97 14.79
CA LEU A 43 -24.79 -5.19 14.32
C LEU A 43 -24.97 -6.61 13.80
N LEU A 44 -24.05 -7.14 12.99
CA LEU A 44 -24.10 -8.48 12.42
C LEU A 44 -24.01 -9.59 13.49
N PHE A 45 -23.25 -9.34 14.55
CA PHE A 45 -23.01 -10.34 15.60
C PHE A 45 -23.73 -10.00 16.92
N GLU A 46 -24.84 -9.24 16.85
CA GLU A 46 -25.74 -8.94 17.96
C GLU A 46 -25.02 -8.29 19.18
N GLY A 47 -24.07 -7.42 18.92
CA GLY A 47 -23.35 -6.69 19.96
C GLY A 47 -22.44 -7.57 20.84
N ARG A 48 -22.06 -8.76 20.40
CA ARG A 48 -21.14 -9.62 21.15
C ARG A 48 -19.76 -8.94 21.24
N PRO A 49 -19.32 -8.54 22.44
CA PRO A 49 -18.02 -7.90 22.59
C PRO A 49 -16.88 -8.92 22.43
N SER A 50 -15.66 -8.41 22.38
CA SER A 50 -14.41 -9.14 22.26
C SER A 50 -14.42 -10.53 22.89
N VAL A 51 -14.30 -11.55 22.05
CA VAL A 51 -14.46 -12.95 22.42
C VAL A 51 -13.16 -13.56 22.94
N LEU A 52 -12.03 -12.95 22.60
CA LEU A 52 -10.71 -13.52 22.87
C LEU A 52 -10.02 -12.77 24.03
N THR A 53 -10.02 -13.41 25.21
CA THR A 53 -9.34 -12.91 26.40
C THR A 53 -8.16 -13.79 26.77
N GLY A 54 -7.18 -13.23 27.51
CA GLY A 54 -6.03 -13.99 27.99
C GLY A 54 -4.93 -14.26 26.96
N ILE A 55 -5.02 -13.64 25.78
CA ILE A 55 -3.99 -13.76 24.74
C ILE A 55 -2.83 -12.80 25.07
N PRO A 56 -1.58 -13.26 25.01
CA PRO A 56 -0.44 -12.39 25.24
C PRO A 56 -0.42 -11.20 24.28
N GLN A 57 -0.08 -10.01 24.77
CA GLN A 57 -0.05 -8.76 24.01
C GLN A 57 0.84 -8.85 22.75
N TRP A 58 1.99 -9.53 22.87
CA TRP A 58 2.90 -9.70 21.74
C TRP A 58 2.28 -10.56 20.59
N THR A 59 1.44 -11.54 20.93
CA THR A 59 0.73 -12.37 19.94
C THR A 59 -0.28 -11.53 19.17
N ILE A 60 -1.04 -10.68 19.87
CA ILE A 60 -2.01 -9.76 19.25
C ILE A 60 -1.27 -8.78 18.35
N ALA A 61 -0.18 -8.18 18.85
CA ALA A 61 0.62 -7.22 18.06
C ALA A 61 1.23 -7.86 16.81
N LEU A 62 1.80 -9.05 16.92
CA LEU A 62 2.35 -9.79 15.78
C LEU A 62 1.25 -10.15 14.77
N SER A 63 0.14 -10.70 15.24
CA SER A 63 -0.99 -11.08 14.38
C SER A 63 -1.58 -9.88 13.66
N PHE A 64 -1.73 -8.74 14.36
CA PHE A 64 -2.19 -7.49 13.76
C PHE A 64 -1.22 -6.98 12.69
N THR A 65 0.08 -7.01 12.98
CA THR A 65 1.12 -6.57 12.04
C THR A 65 1.14 -7.43 10.79
N LEU A 66 1.08 -8.75 10.93
CA LEU A 66 1.04 -9.69 9.81
C LEU A 66 -0.26 -9.53 9.00
N PHE A 67 -1.40 -9.41 9.66
CA PHE A 67 -2.68 -9.21 8.98
C PHE A 67 -2.71 -7.92 8.18
N LEU A 68 -2.30 -6.80 8.79
CA LEU A 68 -2.20 -5.51 8.12
C LEU A 68 -1.24 -5.57 6.92
N PHE A 69 -0.07 -6.17 7.10
CA PHE A 69 0.95 -6.30 6.06
C PHE A 69 0.43 -7.11 4.86
N ILE A 70 -0.13 -8.29 5.11
CA ILE A 70 -0.66 -9.17 4.05
C ILE A 70 -1.82 -8.49 3.32
N LEU A 71 -2.74 -7.86 4.06
CA LEU A 71 -3.88 -7.17 3.46
C LEU A 71 -3.44 -5.94 2.65
N ASP A 72 -2.42 -5.20 3.12
CA ASP A 72 -1.85 -4.05 2.41
C ASP A 72 -1.20 -4.47 1.09
N ASP A 73 -0.38 -5.51 1.11
CA ASP A 73 0.30 -6.02 -0.08
C ASP A 73 -0.69 -6.61 -1.10
N PHE A 74 -1.63 -7.43 -0.64
CA PHE A 74 -2.71 -7.99 -1.47
C PHE A 74 -3.56 -6.90 -2.14
N ALA A 75 -4.00 -5.91 -1.36
CA ALA A 75 -4.80 -4.81 -1.91
C ALA A 75 -3.99 -3.92 -2.86
N ARG A 76 -2.69 -3.79 -2.64
CA ARG A 76 -1.76 -3.10 -3.54
C ARG A 76 -1.62 -3.84 -4.86
N TYR A 77 -1.39 -5.14 -4.81
CA TYR A 77 -1.31 -6.00 -5.99
C TYR A 77 -2.56 -5.85 -6.87
N TRP A 78 -3.77 -6.00 -6.29
CA TRP A 78 -5.01 -5.92 -7.05
C TRP A 78 -5.26 -4.53 -7.64
N LEU A 79 -5.02 -3.47 -6.88
CA LEU A 79 -5.16 -2.12 -7.41
C LEU A 79 -4.19 -1.89 -8.57
N HIS A 80 -2.93 -2.28 -8.43
CA HIS A 80 -1.91 -2.15 -9.46
C HIS A 80 -2.29 -2.95 -10.72
N ARG A 81 -2.76 -4.18 -10.55
CA ARG A 81 -3.26 -5.00 -11.66
C ARG A 81 -4.43 -4.34 -12.40
N TRP A 82 -5.37 -3.74 -11.67
CA TRP A 82 -6.48 -3.00 -12.28
C TRP A 82 -6.00 -1.73 -13.00
N LEU A 83 -4.99 -1.06 -12.50
CA LEU A 83 -4.38 0.09 -13.17
C LEU A 83 -3.79 -0.28 -14.53
N HIS A 84 -3.35 -1.52 -14.73
CA HIS A 84 -2.93 -2.04 -16.03
C HIS A 84 -4.09 -2.58 -16.89
N ALA A 85 -5.02 -3.30 -16.29
CA ALA A 85 -6.05 -4.03 -17.02
C ALA A 85 -7.24 -3.16 -17.48
N ILE A 86 -7.54 -2.07 -16.77
CA ILE A 86 -8.69 -1.21 -17.07
C ILE A 86 -8.22 0.05 -17.82
N PRO A 87 -8.66 0.27 -19.10
CA PRO A 87 -8.14 1.36 -19.93
C PRO A 87 -8.22 2.76 -19.30
N LEU A 88 -9.30 3.04 -18.56
CA LEU A 88 -9.45 4.32 -17.84
C LEU A 88 -8.37 4.45 -16.77
N LEU A 89 -8.11 3.41 -16.00
CA LEU A 89 -7.11 3.42 -14.93
C LEU A 89 -5.70 3.45 -15.50
N TRP A 90 -5.45 2.74 -16.61
CA TRP A 90 -4.21 2.83 -17.36
C TRP A 90 -3.91 4.25 -17.82
N SER A 91 -4.94 5.01 -18.22
CA SER A 91 -4.75 6.42 -18.61
C SER A 91 -4.08 7.27 -17.53
N PHE A 92 -4.24 6.93 -16.27
CA PHE A 92 -3.56 7.54 -15.12
C PHE A 92 -2.19 6.90 -14.87
N HIS A 93 -2.13 5.56 -14.86
CA HIS A 93 -0.94 4.79 -14.49
C HIS A 93 0.19 4.87 -15.53
N LYS A 94 -0.12 5.09 -16.81
CA LYS A 94 0.90 5.36 -17.85
C LYS A 94 1.81 6.55 -17.53
N VAL A 95 1.41 7.48 -16.65
CA VAL A 95 2.27 8.55 -16.16
C VAL A 95 3.44 7.97 -15.37
N HIS A 96 3.18 6.94 -14.55
CA HIS A 96 4.22 6.21 -13.82
C HIS A 96 5.16 5.49 -14.79
N HIS A 97 4.63 4.80 -15.78
CA HIS A 97 5.40 4.10 -16.81
C HIS A 97 6.09 5.02 -17.84
N SER A 98 5.84 6.32 -17.82
CA SER A 98 6.50 7.29 -18.72
C SER A 98 7.94 7.62 -18.34
N ALA A 99 8.47 7.05 -17.24
CA ALA A 99 9.84 7.27 -16.81
C ALA A 99 10.82 6.60 -17.78
N SER A 100 11.70 7.38 -18.41
CA SER A 100 12.75 6.87 -19.29
C SER A 100 13.97 6.30 -18.53
N ALA A 101 14.06 6.55 -17.24
CA ALA A 101 15.07 6.00 -16.35
C ALA A 101 14.48 5.90 -14.94
N LEU A 102 14.59 4.73 -14.34
CA LEU A 102 14.12 4.51 -12.98
C LEU A 102 15.10 5.07 -11.95
N ASN A 103 14.56 5.71 -10.94
CA ASN A 103 15.27 6.14 -9.74
C ASN A 103 14.32 6.02 -8.52
N PRO A 104 14.83 6.04 -7.28
CA PRO A 104 14.00 5.83 -6.09
C PRO A 104 12.80 6.79 -5.95
N PHE A 105 12.80 7.93 -6.62
CA PHE A 105 11.69 8.89 -6.61
C PHE A 105 10.65 8.62 -7.70
N THR A 106 10.93 7.75 -8.66
CA THR A 106 9.98 7.37 -9.71
C THR A 106 8.70 6.74 -9.13
N VAL A 107 8.78 6.13 -7.94
CA VAL A 107 7.61 5.63 -7.20
C VAL A 107 6.56 6.74 -6.94
N PHE A 108 6.97 8.00 -6.90
CA PHE A 108 6.09 9.16 -6.68
C PHE A 108 5.61 9.82 -7.99
N ARG A 109 6.07 9.32 -9.15
CA ARG A 109 5.56 9.75 -10.46
C ARG A 109 4.20 9.10 -10.71
N THR A 110 3.18 9.59 -10.07
CA THR A 110 1.80 9.09 -10.17
C THR A 110 0.85 10.20 -10.57
N HIS A 111 -0.16 9.88 -11.38
CA HIS A 111 -1.24 10.83 -11.66
C HIS A 111 -2.00 11.12 -10.34
N PRO A 112 -2.50 12.37 -10.09
CA PRO A 112 -3.25 12.68 -8.86
C PRO A 112 -4.43 11.73 -8.58
N ALA A 113 -5.17 11.32 -9.61
CA ALA A 113 -6.25 10.35 -9.48
C ALA A 113 -5.76 8.99 -8.96
N GLU A 114 -4.61 8.52 -9.43
CA GLU A 114 -3.97 7.30 -8.93
C GLU A 114 -3.54 7.46 -7.46
N ALA A 115 -2.97 8.62 -7.10
CA ALA A 115 -2.60 8.90 -5.71
C ALA A 115 -3.83 8.87 -4.77
N ILE A 116 -5.00 9.35 -5.24
CA ILE A 116 -6.27 9.25 -4.50
C ILE A 116 -6.68 7.78 -4.35
N LEU A 117 -6.64 6.97 -5.40
CA LEU A 117 -6.97 5.54 -5.35
C LEU A 117 -6.10 4.79 -4.32
N PHE A 118 -4.79 5.03 -4.32
CA PHE A 118 -3.89 4.45 -3.32
C PHE A 118 -4.17 4.96 -1.90
N SER A 119 -4.59 6.21 -1.75
CA SER A 119 -4.99 6.78 -0.45
C SER A 119 -6.27 6.12 0.08
N VAL A 120 -7.29 5.95 -0.77
CA VAL A 120 -8.54 5.26 -0.43
C VAL A 120 -8.26 3.80 -0.06
N ARG A 121 -7.48 3.09 -0.89
CA ARG A 121 -7.03 1.73 -0.59
C ARG A 121 -6.37 1.64 0.79
N SER A 122 -5.44 2.55 1.09
CA SER A 122 -4.75 2.58 2.38
C SER A 122 -5.71 2.84 3.55
N ALA A 123 -6.71 3.69 3.37
CA ALA A 123 -7.73 3.95 4.39
C ALA A 123 -8.59 2.71 4.64
N LEU A 124 -9.00 2.01 3.59
CA LEU A 124 -9.76 0.75 3.68
C LEU A 124 -8.97 -0.33 4.41
N VAL A 125 -7.73 -0.59 3.99
CA VAL A 125 -6.86 -1.62 4.59
C VAL A 125 -6.64 -1.35 6.07
N GLN A 126 -6.26 -0.12 6.42
CA GLN A 126 -6.01 0.27 7.81
C GLN A 126 -7.29 0.20 8.65
N GLY A 127 -8.41 0.69 8.10
CA GLY A 127 -9.71 0.69 8.76
C GLY A 127 -10.22 -0.73 9.01
N ILE A 128 -10.19 -1.60 7.99
CA ILE A 128 -10.58 -3.02 8.11
C ILE A 128 -9.72 -3.71 9.18
N SER A 129 -8.40 -3.59 9.08
CA SER A 129 -7.49 -4.26 10.02
C SER A 129 -7.75 -3.82 11.45
N THR A 130 -7.92 -2.51 11.67
CA THR A 130 -8.19 -1.95 12.99
C THR A 130 -9.54 -2.43 13.52
N ALA A 131 -10.60 -2.34 12.72
CA ALA A 131 -11.96 -2.73 13.12
C ALA A 131 -12.05 -4.22 13.49
N VAL A 132 -11.50 -5.10 12.66
CA VAL A 132 -11.50 -6.55 12.88
C VAL A 132 -10.78 -6.89 14.20
N PHE A 133 -9.62 -6.32 14.43
CA PHE A 133 -8.88 -6.62 15.65
C PHE A 133 -9.54 -6.01 16.90
N PHE A 134 -10.10 -4.81 16.82
CA PHE A 134 -10.88 -4.26 17.92
C PHE A 134 -12.13 -5.09 18.22
N PHE A 135 -12.78 -5.64 17.20
CA PHE A 135 -13.94 -6.50 17.38
C PHE A 135 -13.60 -7.77 18.16
N PHE A 136 -12.47 -8.44 17.84
CA PHE A 136 -12.08 -9.68 18.49
C PHE A 136 -11.35 -9.50 19.82
N PHE A 137 -10.54 -8.46 19.96
CA PHE A 137 -9.62 -8.27 21.09
C PHE A 137 -9.95 -7.05 21.97
N GLY A 138 -10.85 -6.18 21.54
CA GLY A 138 -11.29 -5.01 22.30
C GLY A 138 -10.12 -4.13 22.77
N ASN A 139 -10.12 -3.77 24.02
CA ASN A 139 -9.11 -2.90 24.65
C ASN A 139 -7.68 -3.48 24.67
N GLN A 140 -7.49 -4.74 24.30
CA GLN A 140 -6.16 -5.33 24.14
C GLN A 140 -5.42 -4.78 22.91
N VAL A 141 -6.16 -4.24 21.93
CA VAL A 141 -5.57 -3.53 20.78
C VAL A 141 -5.25 -2.11 21.19
N THR A 142 -3.96 -1.80 21.29
CA THR A 142 -3.50 -0.48 21.71
C THR A 142 -3.13 0.40 20.52
N LEU A 143 -3.17 1.72 20.71
CA LEU A 143 -2.69 2.68 19.72
C LEU A 143 -1.23 2.41 19.33
N VAL A 144 -0.41 2.00 20.30
CA VAL A 144 1.01 1.65 20.05
C VAL A 144 1.14 0.49 19.08
N MET A 145 0.29 -0.54 19.18
CA MET A 145 0.28 -1.66 18.23
C MET A 145 -0.09 -1.18 16.83
N VAL A 146 -1.14 -0.37 16.70
CA VAL A 146 -1.61 0.16 15.40
C VAL A 146 -0.53 1.04 14.76
N LEU A 147 0.11 1.91 15.53
CA LEU A 147 1.20 2.75 15.03
C LEU A 147 2.44 1.94 14.69
N GLY A 148 2.82 0.97 15.52
CA GLY A 148 3.97 0.09 15.30
C GLY A 148 3.82 -0.73 14.02
N ALA A 149 2.67 -1.36 13.79
CA ALA A 149 2.37 -2.08 12.56
C ALA A 149 2.35 -1.17 11.33
N SER A 150 1.84 0.05 11.47
CA SER A 150 1.84 1.05 10.40
C SER A 150 3.26 1.51 10.06
N ILE A 151 4.13 1.70 11.05
CA ILE A 151 5.55 2.04 10.85
C ILE A 151 6.28 0.90 10.16
N PHE A 152 6.06 -0.35 10.58
CA PHE A 152 6.64 -1.52 9.94
C PHE A 152 6.24 -1.61 8.46
N THR A 153 4.95 -1.53 8.17
CA THR A 153 4.43 -1.58 6.79
C THR A 153 4.96 -0.40 5.96
N PHE A 154 5.04 0.79 6.53
CA PHE A 154 5.62 1.96 5.89
C PHE A 154 7.11 1.75 5.57
N ALA A 155 7.90 1.29 6.54
CA ALA A 155 9.34 1.04 6.33
C ALA A 155 9.58 -0.03 5.26
N PHE A 156 8.81 -1.13 5.29
CA PHE A 156 8.88 -2.16 4.26
C PHE A 156 8.56 -1.60 2.87
N ASN A 157 7.48 -0.82 2.75
CA ASN A 157 7.09 -0.23 1.47
C ASN A 157 8.10 0.83 0.99
N LEU A 158 8.64 1.65 1.89
CA LEU A 158 9.64 2.64 1.55
C LEU A 158 10.92 1.97 1.00
N LEU A 159 11.44 0.98 1.70
CA LEU A 159 12.64 0.25 1.27
C LEU A 159 12.35 -0.59 0.01
N GLY A 160 11.24 -1.34 0.00
CA GLY A 160 10.88 -2.20 -1.14
C GLY A 160 10.52 -1.40 -2.38
N SER A 161 9.60 -0.44 -2.30
CA SER A 161 9.12 0.32 -3.47
C SER A 161 10.20 1.22 -4.06
N ASN A 162 10.99 1.90 -3.23
CA ASN A 162 12.06 2.75 -3.71
C ASN A 162 13.20 1.92 -4.32
N LEU A 163 13.49 0.76 -3.74
CA LEU A 163 14.50 -0.16 -4.26
C LEU A 163 14.09 -0.75 -5.61
N ARG A 164 12.80 -1.08 -5.79
CA ARG A 164 12.25 -1.56 -7.08
C ARG A 164 12.41 -0.54 -8.20
N HIS A 165 12.33 0.75 -7.89
CA HIS A 165 12.53 1.85 -8.85
C HIS A 165 13.98 2.34 -8.90
N SER A 166 14.90 1.74 -8.16
CA SER A 166 16.32 2.09 -8.22
C SER A 166 17.00 1.44 -9.43
N PRO A 167 18.18 1.90 -9.85
CA PRO A 167 18.94 1.24 -10.92
C PRO A 167 19.55 -0.09 -10.51
N VAL A 168 19.30 -0.55 -9.27
CA VAL A 168 19.87 -1.78 -8.73
C VAL A 168 18.93 -2.95 -9.00
N SER A 169 19.36 -3.89 -9.84
CA SER A 169 18.59 -5.09 -10.16
C SER A 169 18.95 -6.21 -9.17
N ILE A 170 18.07 -6.42 -8.19
CA ILE A 170 18.21 -7.50 -7.19
C ILE A 170 17.08 -8.49 -7.43
N SER A 171 17.42 -9.76 -7.61
CA SER A 171 16.46 -10.87 -7.58
C SER A 171 16.40 -11.45 -6.18
N TYR A 172 15.20 -11.84 -5.76
CA TYR A 172 15.00 -12.58 -4.52
C TYR A 172 15.12 -14.09 -4.78
N TRP A 173 15.11 -14.89 -3.73
CA TRP A 173 14.96 -16.33 -3.85
C TRP A 173 13.61 -16.66 -4.49
N HIS A 174 13.60 -17.55 -5.49
CA HIS A 174 12.42 -17.83 -6.33
C HIS A 174 11.09 -18.04 -5.55
N PRO A 175 11.01 -18.80 -4.44
CA PRO A 175 9.78 -18.92 -3.66
C PRO A 175 9.27 -17.58 -3.09
N ILE A 176 10.16 -16.63 -2.79
CA ILE A 176 9.80 -15.29 -2.33
C ILE A 176 9.24 -14.47 -3.49
N GLU A 177 9.82 -14.60 -4.69
CA GLU A 177 9.36 -13.89 -5.90
C GLU A 177 7.98 -14.32 -6.40
N LEU A 178 7.47 -15.47 -5.93
CA LEU A 178 6.08 -15.89 -6.19
C LEU A 178 5.05 -15.08 -5.37
N ILE A 179 5.50 -14.40 -4.33
CA ILE A 179 4.65 -13.64 -3.39
C ILE A 179 5.00 -12.16 -3.41
N LEU A 180 6.29 -11.84 -3.37
CA LEU A 180 6.78 -10.47 -3.29
C LEU A 180 7.60 -10.12 -4.53
N MET A 181 7.24 -9.04 -5.20
CA MET A 181 7.97 -8.55 -6.38
C MET A 181 9.37 -8.08 -6.01
N SER A 182 10.40 -8.65 -6.66
CA SER A 182 11.78 -8.18 -6.54
C SER A 182 12.04 -6.93 -7.41
N PRO A 183 13.12 -6.18 -7.14
CA PRO A 183 13.56 -5.10 -8.02
C PRO A 183 13.79 -5.55 -9.47
N ALA A 184 14.37 -6.73 -9.69
CA ALA A 184 14.58 -7.27 -11.04
C ALA A 184 13.27 -7.52 -11.78
N GLN A 185 12.27 -8.12 -11.12
CA GLN A 185 10.94 -8.32 -11.70
C GLN A 185 10.25 -6.98 -12.01
N HIS A 186 10.41 -5.98 -11.15
CA HIS A 186 9.82 -4.66 -11.37
C HIS A 186 10.49 -3.89 -12.52
N HIS A 187 11.78 -4.11 -12.76
CA HIS A 187 12.44 -3.57 -13.96
C HIS A 187 11.87 -4.18 -15.25
N ILE A 188 11.55 -5.49 -15.24
CA ILE A 188 10.85 -6.15 -16.37
C ILE A 188 9.47 -5.55 -16.56
N HIS A 189 8.74 -5.30 -15.46
CA HIS A 189 7.43 -4.67 -15.47
C HIS A 189 7.44 -3.24 -16.09
N HIS A 190 8.50 -2.46 -15.88
CA HIS A 190 8.69 -1.15 -16.50
C HIS A 190 9.30 -1.20 -17.90
N SER A 191 9.66 -2.37 -18.39
CA SER A 191 10.26 -2.52 -19.73
C SER A 191 9.23 -2.27 -20.83
N THR A 192 9.69 -1.67 -21.94
CA THR A 192 8.90 -1.44 -23.15
C THR A 192 9.02 -2.56 -24.19
N ALA A 193 9.75 -3.64 -23.88
CA ALA A 193 9.85 -4.80 -24.74
C ALA A 193 8.50 -5.53 -24.82
N GLU A 194 8.09 -5.95 -26.02
CA GLU A 194 6.76 -6.55 -26.24
C GLU A 194 6.51 -7.79 -25.39
N GLU A 195 7.53 -8.64 -25.19
CA GLU A 195 7.46 -9.82 -24.34
C GLU A 195 7.28 -9.52 -22.84
N HIS A 196 7.51 -8.27 -22.43
CA HIS A 196 7.40 -7.84 -21.02
C HIS A 196 6.08 -7.13 -20.70
N ILE A 197 5.27 -6.81 -21.73
CA ILE A 197 3.98 -6.12 -21.53
C ILE A 197 3.07 -6.99 -20.64
N ASP A 198 2.45 -6.36 -19.65
CA ASP A 198 1.55 -7.01 -18.66
C ASP A 198 2.18 -8.20 -17.91
N ARG A 199 3.49 -8.16 -17.67
CA ARG A 199 4.21 -9.13 -16.86
C ARG A 199 4.57 -8.54 -15.49
N ASN A 200 4.66 -9.42 -14.49
CA ASN A 200 5.18 -9.11 -13.15
C ASN A 200 4.44 -7.94 -12.46
N PHE A 201 3.16 -8.16 -12.18
CA PHE A 201 2.36 -7.23 -11.38
C PHE A 201 2.68 -7.31 -9.89
#